data_aade9d074de998c909bd051fd7288666
#
_entry.id   aade9d074de998c909bd051fd7288666
#
_cell.length_a   1.000
_cell.length_b   1.000
_cell.length_c   1.000
_cell.angle_alpha   90.00
_cell.angle_beta   90.00
_cell.angle_gamma   90.00
#
_symmetry.space_group_name_H-M   'P 1'
#
loop_
_entity.id
_entity.type
_entity.pdbx_description
1 polymer ?
#
loop_
_entity_poly.entity_id
_entity_poly.type
_entity_poly.pdbx_seq_one_letter_code
_entity_poly.pdbx_strand_id
1 'polypeptide(L)'
;MLSVQESSNDYHISAAVISRKIGSWWRQIILNKGSRDGVEIGNIVIGPGGLLGRIKNTSLFTSSVILITSPESKLGVWVDRIQMNGLLVGLGDDYPSLILYSKDADIKVGDFVSSSPASTLLPPNIPIGVVQSIDETFKAKKTAKISLLAKPHAIDWVQILKLNI
;
A
#
# COMPACT_ATOMS: atom_id res chain seq x y z
N MET A 1 4.38 -13.99 15.26
CA MET A 1 3.40 -14.04 14.18
C MET A 1 2.05 -14.54 14.62
N LEU A 2 2.01 -15.66 15.34
CA LEU A 2 0.73 -16.17 15.87
C LEU A 2 0.08 -15.18 16.83
N SER A 3 0.87 -14.52 17.65
CA SER A 3 0.36 -13.53 18.59
C SER A 3 -0.35 -12.35 17.90
N VAL A 4 0.12 -11.95 16.73
CA VAL A 4 -0.52 -10.86 15.98
C VAL A 4 -1.88 -11.31 15.46
N GLN A 5 -1.97 -12.53 14.96
CA GLN A 5 -3.23 -13.07 14.47
C GLN A 5 -4.22 -13.32 15.60
N GLU A 6 -3.73 -13.75 16.74
CA GLU A 6 -4.56 -14.04 17.91
C GLU A 6 -5.05 -12.79 18.61
N SER A 7 -4.25 -11.73 18.61
CA SER A 7 -4.57 -10.51 19.33
C SER A 7 -5.43 -9.53 18.56
N SER A 8 -5.55 -9.68 17.22
CA SER A 8 -6.35 -8.78 16.41
C SER A 8 -7.66 -9.46 16.00
N ASN A 9 -8.68 -8.65 15.77
CA ASN A 9 -9.94 -9.14 15.20
C ASN A 9 -9.84 -9.28 13.68
N ASP A 10 -8.66 -9.15 13.15
CA ASP A 10 -8.41 -9.30 11.72
C ASP A 10 -8.24 -10.75 11.35
N TYR A 11 -8.60 -11.10 10.15
CA TYR A 11 -8.25 -12.38 9.59
C TYR A 11 -7.84 -12.24 8.14
N HIS A 12 -7.13 -13.25 7.66
CA HIS A 12 -6.47 -13.22 6.37
C HIS A 12 -7.11 -14.21 5.42
N ILE A 13 -7.18 -13.81 4.15
CA ILE A 13 -7.53 -14.70 3.06
C ILE A 13 -6.31 -14.78 2.16
N SER A 14 -5.75 -15.98 2.02
CA SER A 14 -4.63 -16.21 1.10
C SER A 14 -5.17 -16.30 -0.32
N ALA A 15 -4.53 -15.62 -1.24
CA ALA A 15 -4.96 -15.61 -2.64
C ALA A 15 -3.77 -15.66 -3.58
N ALA A 16 -3.98 -16.26 -4.75
CA ALA A 16 -2.97 -16.28 -5.80
C ALA A 16 -3.26 -15.19 -6.82
N VAL A 17 -2.20 -14.60 -7.34
CA VAL A 17 -2.27 -13.63 -8.43
C VAL A 17 -2.43 -14.39 -9.74
N ILE A 18 -3.57 -14.20 -10.42
CA ILE A 18 -3.85 -14.90 -11.67
C ILE A 18 -3.72 -14.02 -12.91
N SER A 19 -3.62 -12.71 -12.73
CA SER A 19 -3.42 -11.78 -13.84
C SER A 19 -2.80 -10.48 -13.31
N ARG A 20 -1.93 -9.90 -14.12
CA ARG A 20 -1.30 -8.60 -13.81
C ARG A 20 -1.47 -7.67 -15.00
N LYS A 21 -1.86 -6.43 -14.71
CA LYS A 21 -1.83 -5.33 -15.67
C LYS A 21 -1.02 -4.21 -15.05
N ILE A 22 0.25 -4.15 -15.38
CA ILE A 22 1.18 -3.20 -14.78
C ILE A 22 1.75 -2.32 -15.89
N GLY A 23 0.95 -1.37 -16.32
CA GLY A 23 1.32 -0.34 -17.28
C GLY A 23 1.29 1.04 -16.63
N SER A 24 1.29 2.08 -17.44
CA SER A 24 1.30 3.46 -16.91
C SER A 24 -0.08 3.90 -16.43
N TRP A 25 -1.15 3.44 -17.08
CA TRP A 25 -2.52 3.81 -16.73
C TRP A 25 -3.21 2.79 -15.84
N TRP A 26 -2.92 1.51 -16.06
CA TRP A 26 -3.56 0.39 -15.36
C TRP A 26 -2.53 -0.32 -14.52
N ARG A 27 -2.67 -0.20 -13.23
CA ARG A 27 -1.79 -0.92 -12.31
C ARG A 27 -2.67 -1.68 -11.34
N GLN A 28 -3.04 -2.88 -11.78
CA GLN A 28 -3.91 -3.75 -11.00
C GLN A 28 -3.51 -5.20 -11.17
N ILE A 29 -3.89 -6.00 -10.19
CA ILE A 29 -3.74 -7.45 -10.25
C ILE A 29 -5.10 -8.08 -9.99
N ILE A 30 -5.29 -9.29 -10.51
CA ILE A 30 -6.50 -10.08 -10.29
C ILE A 30 -6.13 -11.26 -9.40
N LEU A 31 -6.96 -11.51 -8.40
CA LEU A 31 -6.77 -12.59 -7.44
C LEU A 31 -7.81 -13.68 -7.64
N ASN A 32 -7.47 -14.92 -7.27
CA ASN A 32 -8.35 -16.09 -7.40
C ASN A 32 -9.34 -16.27 -6.25
N LYS A 33 -9.60 -15.21 -5.50
CA LYS A 33 -10.58 -15.19 -4.42
C LYS A 33 -11.54 -14.04 -4.63
N GLY A 34 -12.80 -14.24 -4.35
CA GLY A 34 -13.83 -13.24 -4.56
C GLY A 34 -14.82 -13.16 -3.42
N SER A 35 -16.02 -12.65 -3.71
CA SER A 35 -17.02 -12.41 -2.68
C SER A 35 -17.46 -13.69 -1.97
N ARG A 36 -17.47 -14.83 -2.66
CA ARG A 36 -17.82 -16.10 -2.01
C ARG A 36 -16.79 -16.51 -0.96
N ASP A 37 -15.57 -16.03 -1.07
CA ASP A 37 -14.49 -16.31 -0.12
C ASP A 37 -14.43 -15.29 1.01
N GLY A 38 -15.33 -14.31 1.00
CA GLY A 38 -15.36 -13.27 2.00
C GLY A 38 -14.61 -12.01 1.63
N VAL A 39 -14.13 -11.89 0.40
CA VAL A 39 -13.42 -10.68 -0.05
C VAL A 39 -14.41 -9.54 -0.25
N GLU A 40 -14.08 -8.37 0.27
CA GLU A 40 -14.92 -7.18 0.18
C GLU A 40 -14.13 -6.02 -0.39
N ILE A 41 -14.83 -5.11 -1.07
CA ILE A 41 -14.24 -3.88 -1.59
C ILE A 41 -13.65 -3.09 -0.43
N GLY A 42 -12.41 -2.61 -0.60
CA GLY A 42 -11.71 -1.86 0.43
C GLY A 42 -10.79 -2.70 1.30
N ASN A 43 -10.88 -4.03 1.24
CA ASN A 43 -9.94 -4.88 1.96
C ASN A 43 -8.51 -4.60 1.50
N ILE A 44 -7.58 -4.72 2.43
CA ILE A 44 -6.17 -4.41 2.20
C ILE A 44 -5.46 -5.65 1.69
N VAL A 45 -4.55 -5.48 0.75
CA VAL A 45 -3.78 -6.58 0.18
C VAL A 45 -2.31 -6.36 0.47
N ILE A 46 -1.71 -7.33 1.14
CA ILE A 46 -0.28 -7.32 1.44
C ILE A 46 0.39 -8.53 0.79
N GLY A 47 1.66 -8.38 0.48
CA GLY A 47 2.50 -9.45 -0.01
C GLY A 47 3.79 -9.50 0.76
N PRO A 48 4.73 -10.37 0.36
CA PRO A 48 6.06 -10.35 0.95
C PRO A 48 6.68 -8.96 0.82
N GLY A 49 7.08 -8.40 1.96
CA GLY A 49 7.68 -7.07 2.00
C GLY A 49 6.74 -5.98 2.47
N GLY A 50 5.43 -6.07 2.23
CA GLY A 50 4.52 -5.04 2.70
C GLY A 50 3.27 -4.84 1.87
N LEU A 51 2.75 -3.64 1.92
CA LEU A 51 1.49 -3.27 1.28
C LEU A 51 1.59 -3.31 -0.24
N LEU A 52 0.61 -3.92 -0.89
CA LEU A 52 0.48 -3.93 -2.36
C LEU A 52 -0.62 -3.00 -2.84
N GLY A 53 -1.75 -2.99 -2.17
CA GLY A 53 -2.89 -2.21 -2.59
C GLY A 53 -4.15 -2.58 -1.82
N ARG A 54 -5.29 -2.37 -2.46
CA ARG A 54 -6.57 -2.69 -1.84
C ARG A 54 -7.56 -3.19 -2.90
N ILE A 55 -8.56 -3.92 -2.43
CA ILE A 55 -9.59 -4.48 -3.31
C ILE A 55 -10.45 -3.35 -3.87
N LYS A 56 -10.49 -3.27 -5.20
CA LYS A 56 -11.30 -2.29 -5.91
C LYS A 56 -12.65 -2.87 -6.29
N ASN A 57 -12.66 -4.10 -6.82
CA ASN A 57 -13.88 -4.77 -7.25
C ASN A 57 -13.82 -6.24 -6.89
N THR A 58 -14.98 -6.84 -6.71
CA THR A 58 -15.10 -8.28 -6.50
C THR A 58 -16.13 -8.85 -7.46
N SER A 59 -15.87 -10.07 -7.91
CA SER A 59 -16.87 -10.96 -8.49
C SER A 59 -17.02 -12.14 -7.56
N LEU A 60 -17.84 -13.14 -7.95
CA LEU A 60 -18.09 -14.28 -7.08
C LEU A 60 -16.81 -15.05 -6.72
N PHE A 61 -15.92 -15.25 -7.70
CA PHE A 61 -14.72 -16.07 -7.54
C PHE A 61 -13.40 -15.32 -7.65
N THR A 62 -13.43 -14.06 -8.04
CA THR A 62 -12.21 -13.27 -8.24
C THR A 62 -12.34 -11.90 -7.64
N SER A 63 -11.21 -11.21 -7.51
CA SER A 63 -11.18 -9.82 -7.06
C SER A 63 -10.09 -9.07 -7.80
N SER A 64 -10.27 -7.76 -7.95
CA SER A 64 -9.25 -6.90 -8.52
C SER A 64 -8.68 -6.00 -7.45
N VAL A 65 -7.36 -5.83 -7.49
CA VAL A 65 -6.60 -5.02 -6.55
C VAL A 65 -6.07 -3.82 -7.30
N ILE A 66 -6.35 -2.62 -6.78
CA ILE A 66 -5.66 -1.43 -7.27
C ILE A 66 -4.35 -1.30 -6.50
N LEU A 67 -3.24 -1.27 -7.25
CA LEU A 67 -1.91 -1.17 -6.66
C LEU A 67 -1.64 0.25 -6.16
N ILE A 68 -0.80 0.36 -5.14
CA ILE A 68 -0.46 1.68 -4.58
C ILE A 68 0.36 2.54 -5.55
N THR A 69 0.87 1.95 -6.62
CA THR A 69 1.54 2.68 -7.71
C THR A 69 0.56 3.22 -8.75
N SER A 70 -0.71 2.84 -8.69
CA SER A 70 -1.72 3.33 -9.63
C SER A 70 -1.98 4.81 -9.44
N PRO A 71 -2.22 5.57 -10.53
CA PRO A 71 -2.61 6.98 -10.41
C PRO A 71 -3.91 7.19 -9.62
N GLU A 72 -4.74 6.18 -9.50
CA GLU A 72 -5.96 6.25 -8.69
C GLU A 72 -5.69 6.11 -7.19
N SER A 73 -4.49 5.67 -6.81
CA SER A 73 -4.19 5.39 -5.40
C SER A 73 -3.65 6.61 -4.69
N LYS A 74 -4.34 6.99 -3.61
CA LYS A 74 -3.89 8.03 -2.67
C LYS A 74 -4.08 7.48 -1.27
N LEU A 75 -3.04 7.56 -0.47
CA LEU A 75 -2.95 6.83 0.78
C LEU A 75 -2.24 7.64 1.86
N GLY A 76 -2.85 7.71 3.04
CA GLY A 76 -2.19 8.33 4.19
C GLY A 76 -1.09 7.42 4.73
N VAL A 77 0.11 7.94 4.85
CA VAL A 77 1.28 7.19 5.29
C VAL A 77 2.04 7.92 6.39
N TRP A 78 3.06 7.26 6.89
CA TRP A 78 3.81 7.70 8.05
C TRP A 78 5.31 7.49 7.78
N VAL A 79 6.09 8.52 8.04
CA VAL A 79 7.55 8.41 7.99
C VAL A 79 8.02 8.11 9.41
N ASP A 80 8.53 6.91 9.62
CA ASP A 80 8.76 6.39 10.97
C ASP A 80 9.75 7.24 11.78
N ARG A 81 10.88 7.58 11.18
CA ARG A 81 11.96 8.28 11.90
C ARG A 81 11.54 9.65 12.41
N ILE A 82 10.82 10.41 11.61
CA ILE A 82 10.43 11.78 11.96
C ILE A 82 9.00 11.87 12.49
N GLN A 83 8.30 10.74 12.57
CA GLN A 83 6.93 10.65 13.09
C GLN A 83 5.99 11.67 12.44
N MET A 84 6.01 11.72 11.13
CA MET A 84 5.24 12.67 10.36
C MET A 84 4.34 11.97 9.36
N ASN A 85 3.09 12.43 9.27
CA ASN A 85 2.13 11.93 8.29
C ASN A 85 2.37 12.56 6.93
N GLY A 86 2.09 11.81 5.89
CA GLY A 86 2.17 12.29 4.52
C GLY A 86 1.14 11.60 3.65
N LEU A 87 1.11 11.99 2.38
CA LEU A 87 0.23 11.41 1.39
C LEU A 87 1.07 10.68 0.35
N LEU A 88 0.78 9.40 0.14
CA LEU A 88 1.44 8.62 -0.90
C LEU A 88 0.53 8.54 -2.12
N VAL A 89 1.04 9.00 -3.25
CA VAL A 89 0.27 9.08 -4.50
C VAL A 89 0.94 8.24 -5.56
N GLY A 90 0.18 7.34 -6.18
CA GLY A 90 0.69 6.57 -7.32
C GLY A 90 0.78 7.48 -8.55
N LEU A 91 1.80 7.23 -9.35
CA LEU A 91 2.06 8.02 -10.57
C LEU A 91 2.00 7.17 -11.84
N GLY A 92 1.69 5.88 -11.72
CA GLY A 92 1.66 4.98 -12.86
C GLY A 92 3.02 4.40 -13.22
N ASP A 93 4.01 4.58 -12.37
CA ASP A 93 5.34 3.96 -12.49
C ASP A 93 5.66 3.19 -11.21
N ASP A 94 6.87 2.67 -11.10
CA ASP A 94 7.25 1.83 -9.96
C ASP A 94 7.58 2.62 -8.70
N TYR A 95 7.58 3.95 -8.76
CA TYR A 95 7.98 4.82 -7.67
C TYR A 95 6.88 5.80 -7.31
N PRO A 96 5.99 5.43 -6.38
CA PRO A 96 4.98 6.39 -5.93
C PRO A 96 5.64 7.57 -5.24
N SER A 97 4.93 8.68 -5.21
CA SER A 97 5.41 9.93 -4.64
C SER A 97 4.84 10.14 -3.25
N LEU A 98 5.70 10.40 -2.29
CA LEU A 98 5.31 10.83 -0.96
C LEU A 98 5.27 12.35 -0.92
N ILE A 99 4.16 12.91 -0.46
CA ILE A 99 4.00 14.35 -0.33
C ILE A 99 3.93 14.70 1.16
N LEU A 100 4.86 15.55 1.60
CA LEU A 100 4.86 16.10 2.96
C LEU A 100 4.55 17.59 2.85
N TYR A 101 3.45 18.00 3.45
CA TYR A 101 3.00 19.39 3.41
C TYR A 101 3.67 20.22 4.49
N SER A 102 4.98 20.07 4.59
CA SER A 102 5.81 20.85 5.52
C SER A 102 7.18 21.01 4.90
N LYS A 103 7.56 22.24 4.64
CA LYS A 103 8.89 22.54 4.11
C LYS A 103 10.00 22.25 5.11
N ASP A 104 9.66 22.15 6.40
CA ASP A 104 10.61 21.91 7.47
C ASP A 104 10.76 20.43 7.79
N ALA A 105 10.10 19.55 7.04
CA ALA A 105 10.20 18.11 7.27
C ALA A 105 11.63 17.64 7.05
N ASP A 106 12.19 16.96 8.04
CA ASP A 106 13.57 16.45 7.99
C ASP A 106 13.60 15.03 7.42
N ILE A 107 13.03 14.87 6.22
CA ILE A 107 13.04 13.60 5.53
C ILE A 107 14.41 13.35 4.90
N LYS A 108 14.85 12.08 4.94
CA LYS A 108 16.16 11.69 4.39
C LYS A 108 16.03 10.44 3.55
N VAL A 109 16.91 10.30 2.56
CA VAL A 109 17.03 9.06 1.79
C VAL A 109 17.32 7.91 2.77
N GLY A 110 16.60 6.81 2.58
CA GLY A 110 16.69 5.66 3.45
C GLY A 110 15.64 5.61 4.55
N ASP A 111 14.83 6.66 4.73
CA ASP A 111 13.76 6.64 5.71
C ASP A 111 12.68 5.64 5.35
N PHE A 112 12.18 4.91 6.34
CA PHE A 112 11.11 3.94 6.17
C PHE A 112 9.75 4.62 6.20
N VAL A 113 8.88 4.17 5.29
CA VAL A 113 7.49 4.63 5.18
C VAL A 113 6.59 3.45 5.47
N SER A 114 5.61 3.66 6.33
CA SER A 114 4.62 2.65 6.69
C SER A 114 3.23 3.25 6.72
N SER A 115 2.21 2.42 6.94
CA SER A 115 0.85 2.91 7.08
C SER A 115 0.72 3.78 8.32
N SER A 116 -0.06 4.86 8.20
CA SER A 116 -0.19 5.84 9.28
C SER A 116 -0.97 5.28 10.46
N PRO A 117 -0.50 5.51 11.71
CA PRO A 117 -1.30 5.17 12.88
C PRO A 117 -2.60 5.97 12.99
N ALA A 118 -2.70 7.09 12.28
CA ALA A 118 -3.91 7.90 12.24
C ALA A 118 -4.88 7.46 11.16
N SER A 119 -4.52 6.49 10.31
CA SER A 119 -5.40 6.03 9.24
C SER A 119 -6.52 5.18 9.79
N THR A 120 -7.74 5.42 9.31
CA THR A 120 -8.89 4.59 9.61
C THR A 120 -9.12 3.49 8.58
N LEU A 121 -8.38 3.55 7.46
CA LEU A 121 -8.54 2.61 6.35
C LEU A 121 -7.56 1.44 6.43
N LEU A 122 -6.45 1.61 7.16
CA LEU A 122 -5.36 0.64 7.22
C LEU A 122 -4.99 0.36 8.66
N PRO A 123 -4.64 -0.89 9.00
CA PRO A 123 -3.94 -1.12 10.25
C PRO A 123 -2.63 -0.33 10.27
N PRO A 124 -2.18 0.12 11.43
CA PRO A 124 -0.92 0.87 11.52
C PRO A 124 0.29 -0.05 11.28
N ASN A 125 1.40 0.58 10.90
CA ASN A 125 2.71 -0.06 10.80
C ASN A 125 2.84 -1.14 9.74
N ILE A 126 2.00 -1.13 8.70
CA ILE A 126 2.23 -1.99 7.54
C ILE A 126 3.37 -1.38 6.73
N PRO A 127 4.47 -2.11 6.51
CA PRO A 127 5.58 -1.58 5.73
C PRO A 127 5.15 -1.24 4.31
N ILE A 128 5.64 -0.13 3.78
CA ILE A 128 5.33 0.31 2.42
C ILE A 128 6.61 0.40 1.60
N GLY A 129 7.56 1.21 2.04
CA GLY A 129 8.77 1.41 1.25
C GLY A 129 9.81 2.24 1.95
N VAL A 130 10.77 2.66 1.16
CA VAL A 130 11.94 3.42 1.62
C VAL A 130 12.11 4.63 0.72
N VAL A 131 12.45 5.77 1.30
CA VAL A 131 12.71 6.99 0.55
C VAL A 131 13.95 6.79 -0.33
N GLN A 132 13.77 6.93 -1.64
CA GLN A 132 14.82 6.77 -2.62
C GLN A 132 15.47 8.11 -2.99
N SER A 133 14.65 9.14 -3.20
CA SER A 133 15.14 10.48 -3.55
C SER A 133 14.15 11.52 -3.04
N ILE A 134 14.62 12.74 -2.88
CA ILE A 134 13.84 13.84 -2.34
C ILE A 134 13.90 15.00 -3.32
N ASP A 135 12.72 15.62 -3.55
CA ASP A 135 12.60 16.83 -4.36
C ASP A 135 12.14 17.99 -3.48
N GLU A 136 12.96 19.00 -3.35
CA GLU A 136 12.69 20.19 -2.54
C GLU A 136 12.38 21.43 -3.38
N THR A 137 12.03 21.25 -4.66
CA THR A 137 11.77 22.33 -5.59
C THR A 137 10.59 23.20 -5.13
N PHE A 138 9.59 22.61 -4.50
CA PHE A 138 8.39 23.31 -4.07
C PHE A 138 8.61 23.99 -2.71
N LYS A 139 8.08 25.21 -2.58
CA LYS A 139 8.28 26.00 -1.36
C LYS A 139 7.44 25.53 -0.18
N ALA A 140 6.25 25.01 -0.44
CA ALA A 140 5.27 24.66 0.60
C ALA A 140 5.25 23.20 0.96
N LYS A 141 5.97 22.34 0.22
CA LYS A 141 5.93 20.91 0.44
C LYS A 141 7.22 20.26 -0.03
N LYS A 142 7.50 19.08 0.50
CA LYS A 142 8.57 18.22 -0.01
C LYS A 142 7.93 16.99 -0.63
N THR A 143 8.50 16.53 -1.72
CA THR A 143 8.09 15.28 -2.34
C THR A 143 9.26 14.32 -2.38
N ALA A 144 8.96 13.03 -2.30
CA ALA A 144 9.98 12.00 -2.30
C ALA A 144 9.52 10.83 -3.15
N LYS A 145 10.45 10.23 -3.87
CA LYS A 145 10.19 8.95 -4.55
C LYS A 145 10.38 7.84 -3.55
N ILE A 146 9.44 6.91 -3.53
CA ILE A 146 9.46 5.78 -2.61
C ILE A 146 9.76 4.51 -3.39
N SER A 147 10.77 3.76 -2.93
CA SER A 147 11.06 2.43 -3.43
C SER A 147 10.24 1.43 -2.59
N LEU A 148 9.34 0.71 -3.24
CA LEU A 148 8.44 -0.21 -2.54
C LEU A 148 9.15 -1.46 -2.08
N LEU A 149 8.80 -1.95 -0.90
CA LEU A 149 9.30 -3.20 -0.36
C LEU A 149 8.58 -4.40 -0.97
N ALA A 150 7.30 -4.26 -1.27
CA ALA A 150 6.54 -5.30 -1.97
C ALA A 150 6.52 -4.99 -3.46
N LYS A 151 7.07 -5.89 -4.27
CA LYS A 151 7.23 -5.70 -5.72
C LYS A 151 6.14 -6.48 -6.46
N PRO A 152 5.14 -5.80 -7.07
CA PRO A 152 4.02 -6.51 -7.70
C PRO A 152 4.42 -7.44 -8.83
N HIS A 153 5.52 -7.17 -9.52
CA HIS A 153 6.02 -8.02 -10.60
C HIS A 153 6.51 -9.39 -10.12
N ALA A 154 6.91 -9.49 -8.87
CA ALA A 154 7.57 -10.68 -8.33
C ALA A 154 6.72 -11.46 -7.34
N ILE A 155 5.49 -11.00 -7.08
CA ILE A 155 4.65 -11.58 -6.05
C ILE A 155 3.54 -12.41 -6.68
N ASP A 156 3.48 -13.69 -6.34
CA ASP A 156 2.48 -14.63 -6.85
C ASP A 156 1.39 -14.96 -5.83
N TRP A 157 1.68 -14.77 -4.54
CA TRP A 157 0.75 -15.03 -3.45
C TRP A 157 0.64 -13.82 -2.56
N VAL A 158 -0.59 -13.52 -2.14
CA VAL A 158 -0.87 -12.36 -1.30
C VAL A 158 -1.80 -12.76 -0.15
N GLN A 159 -1.88 -11.87 0.84
CA GLN A 159 -2.84 -11.96 1.93
C GLN A 159 -3.81 -10.80 1.82
N ILE A 160 -5.09 -11.12 1.85
CA ILE A 160 -6.15 -10.11 1.91
C ILE A 160 -6.54 -9.96 3.37
N LEU A 161 -6.38 -8.75 3.90
CA LEU A 161 -6.72 -8.47 5.29
C LEU A 161 -8.15 -8.00 5.40
N LYS A 162 -8.92 -8.68 6.22
CA LYS A 162 -10.26 -8.24 6.58
C LYS A 162 -10.19 -7.64 7.97
N LEU A 163 -10.59 -6.39 8.07
CA LEU A 163 -10.67 -5.70 9.34
C LEU A 163 -12.05 -5.95 9.94
N ASN A 164 -12.07 -6.48 11.14
CA ASN A 164 -13.30 -6.72 11.86
C ASN A 164 -13.57 -5.53 12.77
N ILE A 165 -14.34 -4.59 12.26
CA ILE A 165 -14.63 -3.35 12.97
C ILE A 165 -15.87 -3.51 13.86
#